data_debc47103875316062069f6121535aa3
#
_entry.id   debc47103875316062069f6121535aa3
#
_cell.length_a   1.000
_cell.length_b   1.000
_cell.length_c   1.000
_cell.angle_alpha   90.00
_cell.angle_beta   90.00
_cell.angle_gamma   90.00
#
_symmetry.space_group_name_H-M   'P 1'
#
loop_
_entity.id
_entity.type
_entity.pdbx_description
1 polymer ?
#
loop_
_entity_poly.entity_id
_entity_poly.type
_entity_poly.pdbx_seq_one_letter_code
_entity_poly.pdbx_strand_id
1 'polypeptide(L)'
;MSLDMRELLRSNYHWVTLFVLILLVGIVDPNFWNLSSLLILLGDIVPLFIMALGLTFAIYIGGIDLSAQSMANMITVIASLYLASLGLFILPFCIIVGAVLGAVSGLVTTRFLVPSFISTLAIGGVCYSLAQWLSGNRALYMNAEKRDALFGWMLSSSGIVPNILFVGAFVFFVALIIERRTVLGRKLKAVGAAELAAVASGMKVARVKVLAFALSGALAALAGVIFSIKLSGGAPSIANGFLLPAIVAVLVGGTPLTGGVGGVVNTLVGTAIVAVIRASILYLEVAATHQQMVFGVILIVAIVFTIDRSKLTIVK
;
A
#
# COMPACT_ATOMS: atom_id res chain seq x y z
N MET A 1 -17.84 34.47 -8.37
CA MET A 1 -17.61 33.48 -7.29
C MET A 1 -16.12 33.19 -7.30
N SER A 2 -15.31 34.03 -6.63
CA SER A 2 -13.87 33.85 -6.49
C SER A 2 -13.66 32.67 -5.55
N LEU A 3 -13.30 31.52 -6.09
CA LEU A 3 -12.76 30.42 -5.29
C LEU A 3 -11.56 30.98 -4.55
N ASP A 4 -11.64 30.99 -3.22
CA ASP A 4 -10.56 31.52 -2.40
C ASP A 4 -9.31 30.66 -2.68
N MET A 5 -8.22 31.28 -3.11
CA MET A 5 -6.94 30.61 -3.43
C MET A 5 -6.52 29.66 -2.30
N ARG A 6 -6.88 30.00 -1.04
CA ARG A 6 -6.62 29.20 0.14
C ARG A 6 -7.42 27.88 0.17
N GLU A 7 -8.66 27.89 -0.33
CA GLU A 7 -9.47 26.66 -0.42
C GLU A 7 -8.97 25.75 -1.55
N LEU A 8 -8.57 26.32 -2.69
CA LEU A 8 -7.96 25.59 -3.80
C LEU A 8 -6.63 24.93 -3.37
N LEU A 9 -5.78 25.63 -2.65
CA LEU A 9 -4.54 25.07 -2.11
C LEU A 9 -4.82 24.01 -1.04
N ARG A 10 -5.86 24.18 -0.21
CA ARG A 10 -6.26 23.21 0.80
C ARG A 10 -6.85 21.92 0.21
N SER A 11 -7.58 22.00 -0.89
CA SER A 11 -8.14 20.81 -1.54
C SER A 11 -7.11 20.02 -2.36
N ASN A 12 -6.05 20.66 -2.82
CA ASN A 12 -5.04 20.08 -3.73
C ASN A 12 -3.61 20.09 -3.15
N TYR A 13 -3.46 20.17 -1.81
CA TYR A 13 -2.15 20.29 -1.17
C TYR A 13 -1.18 19.17 -1.57
N HIS A 14 -1.67 17.95 -1.78
CA HIS A 14 -0.86 16.80 -2.18
C HIS A 14 -0.21 16.98 -3.57
N TRP A 15 -0.91 17.59 -4.54
CA TRP A 15 -0.34 17.92 -5.84
C TRP A 15 0.73 19.00 -5.75
N VAL A 16 0.46 20.03 -4.93
CA VAL A 16 1.41 21.10 -4.68
C VAL A 16 2.66 20.54 -4.00
N THR A 17 2.50 19.69 -2.99
CA THR A 17 3.61 19.03 -2.30
C THR A 17 4.45 18.20 -3.28
N LEU A 18 3.81 17.39 -4.14
CA LEU A 18 4.52 16.60 -5.14
C LEU A 18 5.32 17.50 -6.08
N PHE A 19 4.71 18.55 -6.61
CA PHE A 19 5.37 19.48 -7.52
C PHE A 19 6.58 20.18 -6.87
N VAL A 20 6.43 20.68 -5.65
CA VAL A 20 7.51 21.33 -4.90
C VAL A 20 8.66 20.35 -4.64
N LEU A 21 8.36 19.12 -4.22
CA LEU A 21 9.38 18.11 -3.98
C LEU A 21 10.14 17.74 -5.26
N ILE A 22 9.45 17.56 -6.38
CA ILE A 22 10.08 17.28 -7.68
C ILE A 22 11.04 18.41 -8.06
N LEU A 23 10.63 19.67 -7.88
CA LEU A 23 11.49 20.82 -8.17
C LEU A 23 12.72 20.86 -7.26
N LEU A 24 12.52 20.67 -5.94
CA LEU A 24 13.62 20.70 -4.98
C LEU A 24 14.66 19.61 -5.27
N VAL A 25 14.22 18.38 -5.53
CA VAL A 25 15.12 17.26 -5.84
C VAL A 25 15.83 17.50 -7.18
N GLY A 26 15.11 17.98 -8.18
CA GLY A 26 15.70 18.27 -9.49
C GLY A 26 16.70 19.43 -9.50
N ILE A 27 16.63 20.33 -8.50
CA ILE A 27 17.65 21.37 -8.29
C ILE A 27 18.89 20.79 -7.60
N VAL A 28 18.70 19.87 -6.65
CA VAL A 28 19.80 19.23 -5.89
C VAL A 28 20.57 18.25 -6.77
N ASP A 29 19.86 17.45 -7.59
CA ASP A 29 20.47 16.52 -8.54
C ASP A 29 19.86 16.66 -9.94
N PRO A 30 20.58 17.28 -10.89
CA PRO A 30 20.13 17.40 -12.27
C PRO A 30 19.87 16.06 -12.97
N ASN A 31 20.50 14.94 -12.54
CA ASN A 31 20.27 13.62 -13.11
C ASN A 31 18.86 13.10 -12.80
N PHE A 32 18.20 13.67 -11.81
CA PHE A 32 16.80 13.38 -11.50
C PHE A 32 15.86 13.66 -12.69
N TRP A 33 16.19 14.61 -13.56
CA TRP A 33 15.42 14.93 -14.77
C TRP A 33 15.59 13.92 -15.90
N ASN A 34 16.50 12.95 -15.76
CA ASN A 34 16.66 11.92 -16.76
C ASN A 34 15.43 11.01 -16.75
N LEU A 35 14.74 10.93 -17.91
CA LEU A 35 13.50 10.15 -18.05
C LEU A 35 13.70 8.67 -17.68
N SER A 36 14.84 8.08 -18.04
CA SER A 36 15.14 6.69 -17.68
C SER A 36 15.24 6.51 -16.17
N SER A 37 15.90 7.43 -15.46
CA SER A 37 16.02 7.39 -13.99
C SER A 37 14.66 7.51 -13.30
N LEU A 38 13.80 8.40 -13.79
CA LEU A 38 12.43 8.55 -13.29
C LEU A 38 11.59 7.29 -13.51
N LEU A 39 11.68 6.68 -14.70
CA LEU A 39 10.94 5.45 -15.00
C LEU A 39 11.42 4.26 -14.17
N ILE A 40 12.71 4.13 -13.92
CA ILE A 40 13.28 3.12 -13.02
C ILE A 40 12.75 3.33 -11.60
N LEU A 41 12.82 4.58 -11.08
CA LEU A 41 12.29 4.92 -9.76
C LEU A 41 10.81 4.56 -9.61
N LEU A 42 10.00 4.89 -10.63
CA LEU A 42 8.59 4.53 -10.66
C LEU A 42 8.38 3.01 -10.72
N GLY A 43 9.22 2.28 -11.45
CA GLY A 43 9.19 0.82 -11.49
C GLY A 43 9.53 0.17 -10.14
N ASP A 44 10.47 0.77 -9.41
CA ASP A 44 10.89 0.26 -8.11
C ASP A 44 9.83 0.47 -7.02
N ILE A 45 9.01 1.51 -7.14
CA ILE A 45 7.96 1.82 -6.17
C ILE A 45 6.67 1.02 -6.38
N VAL A 46 6.51 0.30 -7.50
CA VAL A 46 5.26 -0.44 -7.84
C VAL A 46 4.79 -1.38 -6.72
N PRO A 47 5.64 -2.22 -6.08
CA PRO A 47 5.18 -3.08 -4.99
C PRO A 47 4.64 -2.28 -3.80
N LEU A 48 5.31 -1.18 -3.43
CA LEU A 48 4.85 -0.28 -2.37
C LEU A 48 3.52 0.38 -2.75
N PHE A 49 3.38 0.81 -3.99
CA PHE A 49 2.14 1.39 -4.51
C PHE A 49 0.97 0.41 -4.38
N ILE A 50 1.16 -0.85 -4.78
CA ILE A 50 0.13 -1.88 -4.68
C ILE A 50 -0.25 -2.14 -3.22
N MET A 51 0.73 -2.20 -2.31
CA MET A 51 0.47 -2.31 -0.88
C MET A 51 -0.31 -1.09 -0.35
N ALA A 52 0.07 0.12 -0.74
CA ALA A 52 -0.62 1.36 -0.36
C ALA A 52 -2.07 1.40 -0.88
N LEU A 53 -2.33 0.90 -2.10
CA LEU A 53 -3.70 0.73 -2.61
C LEU A 53 -4.53 -0.20 -1.72
N GLY A 54 -3.94 -1.28 -1.21
CA GLY A 54 -4.59 -2.16 -0.25
C GLY A 54 -4.95 -1.42 1.04
N LEU A 55 -3.99 -0.73 1.62
CA LEU A 55 -4.20 0.09 2.82
C LEU A 55 -5.25 1.18 2.62
N THR A 56 -5.38 1.74 1.41
CA THR A 56 -6.42 2.73 1.09
C THR A 56 -7.82 2.19 1.35
N PHE A 57 -8.11 0.94 0.96
CA PHE A 57 -9.41 0.33 1.20
C PHE A 57 -9.69 0.09 2.69
N ALA A 58 -8.66 -0.28 3.48
CA ALA A 58 -8.78 -0.40 4.93
C ALA A 58 -8.98 0.96 5.59
N ILE A 59 -8.22 1.98 5.17
CA ILE A 59 -8.31 3.34 5.71
C ILE A 59 -9.65 4.00 5.34
N TYR A 60 -10.23 3.69 4.19
CA TYR A 60 -11.56 4.19 3.83
C TYR A 60 -12.64 3.96 4.87
N ILE A 61 -12.60 2.83 5.56
CA ILE A 61 -13.55 2.48 6.62
C ILE A 61 -13.09 2.93 8.01
N GLY A 62 -12.06 3.80 8.11
CA GLY A 62 -11.45 4.18 9.37
C GLY A 62 -10.66 3.04 10.04
N GLY A 63 -10.32 1.98 9.29
CA GLY A 63 -9.52 0.86 9.78
C GLY A 63 -8.02 1.06 9.53
N ILE A 64 -7.18 0.44 10.35
CA ILE A 64 -5.73 0.41 10.18
C ILE A 64 -5.30 -1.04 10.00
N ASP A 65 -4.62 -1.34 8.89
CA ASP A 65 -4.07 -2.68 8.62
C ASP A 65 -2.55 -2.67 8.80
N LEU A 66 -2.12 -3.21 9.92
CA LEU A 66 -0.70 -3.37 10.25
C LEU A 66 -0.14 -4.73 9.83
N SER A 67 -0.97 -5.63 9.29
CA SER A 67 -0.54 -6.94 8.82
C SER A 67 0.10 -6.93 7.43
N ALA A 68 -0.13 -5.88 6.63
CA ALA A 68 0.21 -5.83 5.21
C ALA A 68 1.69 -6.16 4.92
N GLN A 69 2.63 -5.63 5.72
CA GLN A 69 4.05 -5.91 5.59
C GLN A 69 4.40 -7.37 5.89
N SER A 70 3.91 -7.89 7.03
CA SER A 70 4.17 -9.28 7.44
C SER A 70 3.52 -10.27 6.48
N MET A 71 2.34 -9.93 5.96
CA MET A 71 1.66 -10.70 4.92
C MET A 71 2.47 -10.73 3.63
N ALA A 72 2.97 -9.57 3.16
CA ALA A 72 3.84 -9.52 1.99
C ALA A 72 5.11 -10.36 2.21
N ASN A 73 5.75 -10.29 3.38
CA ASN A 73 6.89 -11.13 3.72
C ASN A 73 6.56 -12.64 3.61
N MET A 74 5.46 -13.07 4.24
CA MET A 74 5.02 -14.47 4.17
C MET A 74 4.78 -14.90 2.72
N ILE A 75 4.16 -14.07 1.92
CA ILE A 75 3.90 -14.35 0.51
C ILE A 75 5.18 -14.42 -0.30
N THR A 76 6.22 -13.63 0.00
CA THR A 76 7.53 -13.80 -0.68
C THR A 76 8.11 -15.18 -0.46
N VAL A 77 7.98 -15.71 0.74
CA VAL A 77 8.42 -17.08 1.10
C VAL A 77 7.59 -18.13 0.36
N ILE A 78 6.27 -18.01 0.40
CA ILE A 78 5.34 -18.93 -0.29
C ILE A 78 5.61 -18.93 -1.79
N ALA A 79 5.73 -17.75 -2.41
CA ALA A 79 6.00 -17.63 -3.83
C ALA A 79 7.33 -18.29 -4.22
N SER A 80 8.37 -18.10 -3.41
CA SER A 80 9.68 -18.71 -3.68
C SER A 80 9.68 -20.23 -3.55
N LEU A 81 8.94 -20.77 -2.60
CA LEU A 81 8.84 -22.22 -2.39
C LEU A 81 8.02 -22.92 -3.49
N TYR A 82 6.90 -22.32 -3.87
CA TYR A 82 5.89 -23.01 -4.67
C TYR A 82 5.79 -22.56 -6.13
N LEU A 83 6.59 -21.58 -6.58
CA LEU A 83 6.58 -21.17 -7.99
C LEU A 83 6.85 -22.33 -8.95
N ALA A 84 7.82 -23.17 -8.62
CA ALA A 84 8.20 -24.29 -9.48
C ALA A 84 7.08 -25.30 -9.68
N SER A 85 6.25 -25.54 -8.66
CA SER A 85 5.15 -26.49 -8.68
C SER A 85 3.84 -25.90 -9.19
N LEU A 86 3.52 -24.65 -8.81
CA LEU A 86 2.25 -24.01 -9.15
C LEU A 86 2.30 -23.21 -10.46
N GLY A 87 3.48 -22.85 -10.95
CA GLY A 87 3.60 -22.03 -12.16
C GLY A 87 2.82 -20.72 -12.03
N LEU A 88 2.02 -20.36 -13.04
CA LEU A 88 1.18 -19.14 -13.03
C LEU A 88 0.10 -19.14 -11.95
N PHE A 89 -0.33 -20.32 -11.47
CA PHE A 89 -1.31 -20.41 -10.40
C PHE A 89 -0.81 -19.85 -9.06
N ILE A 90 0.49 -19.57 -8.93
CA ILE A 90 1.06 -18.92 -7.75
C ILE A 90 0.42 -17.55 -7.50
N LEU A 91 0.08 -16.78 -8.56
CA LEU A 91 -0.56 -15.47 -8.44
C LEU A 91 -1.94 -15.54 -7.76
N PRO A 92 -2.93 -16.23 -8.34
CA PRO A 92 -4.25 -16.32 -7.70
C PRO A 92 -4.18 -17.02 -6.34
N PHE A 93 -3.32 -18.01 -6.16
CA PHE A 93 -3.13 -18.68 -4.87
C PHE A 93 -2.70 -17.70 -3.78
N CYS A 94 -1.64 -16.93 -4.02
CA CYS A 94 -1.15 -15.95 -3.05
C CYS A 94 -2.17 -14.86 -2.76
N ILE A 95 -2.86 -14.35 -3.80
CA ILE A 95 -3.90 -13.33 -3.64
C ILE A 95 -5.05 -13.86 -2.77
N ILE A 96 -5.49 -15.12 -2.98
CA ILE A 96 -6.53 -15.75 -2.17
C ILE A 96 -6.07 -15.91 -0.72
N VAL A 97 -4.84 -16.38 -0.48
CA VAL A 97 -4.28 -16.50 0.87
C VAL A 97 -4.30 -15.14 1.58
N GLY A 98 -3.83 -14.07 0.91
CA GLY A 98 -3.86 -12.73 1.47
C GLY A 98 -5.28 -12.23 1.73
N ALA A 99 -6.20 -12.45 0.78
CA ALA A 99 -7.61 -12.08 0.94
C ALA A 99 -8.27 -12.79 2.13
N VAL A 100 -8.01 -14.08 2.31
CA VAL A 100 -8.54 -14.86 3.44
C VAL A 100 -8.01 -14.34 4.77
N LEU A 101 -6.70 -14.12 4.90
CA LEU A 101 -6.10 -13.61 6.13
C LEU A 101 -6.57 -12.18 6.44
N GLY A 102 -6.69 -11.31 5.43
CA GLY A 102 -7.30 -10.01 5.58
C GLY A 102 -8.77 -10.10 6.01
N ALA A 103 -9.56 -11.01 5.41
CA ALA A 103 -10.93 -11.26 5.82
C ALA A 103 -11.03 -11.75 7.27
N VAL A 104 -10.11 -12.58 7.73
CA VAL A 104 -10.03 -13.02 9.13
C VAL A 104 -9.79 -11.82 10.05
N SER A 105 -8.85 -10.91 9.72
CA SER A 105 -8.66 -9.66 10.45
C SER A 105 -9.96 -8.84 10.54
N GLY A 106 -10.66 -8.70 9.41
CA GLY A 106 -11.94 -8.01 9.34
C GLY A 106 -13.05 -8.70 10.16
N LEU A 107 -13.10 -10.04 10.16
CA LEU A 107 -14.04 -10.80 10.97
C LEU A 107 -13.78 -10.64 12.47
N VAL A 108 -12.51 -10.72 12.89
CA VAL A 108 -12.12 -10.48 14.28
C VAL A 108 -12.53 -9.08 14.72
N THR A 109 -12.23 -8.07 13.90
CA THR A 109 -12.60 -6.67 14.17
C THR A 109 -14.11 -6.49 14.33
N THR A 110 -14.90 -7.12 13.44
CA THR A 110 -16.35 -6.84 13.39
C THR A 110 -17.18 -7.73 14.28
N ARG A 111 -16.78 -8.98 14.51
CA ARG A 111 -17.55 -9.96 15.30
C ARG A 111 -17.19 -9.91 16.78
N PHE A 112 -15.92 -9.65 17.10
CA PHE A 112 -15.44 -9.59 18.49
C PHE A 112 -15.24 -8.15 18.96
N LEU A 113 -15.55 -7.15 18.11
CA LEU A 113 -15.44 -5.71 18.40
C LEU A 113 -14.02 -5.30 18.83
N VAL A 114 -13.02 -6.02 18.35
CA VAL A 114 -11.61 -5.72 18.63
C VAL A 114 -11.16 -4.58 17.68
N PRO A 115 -10.45 -3.56 18.17
CA PRO A 115 -9.87 -2.53 17.33
C PRO A 115 -9.05 -3.12 16.18
N SER A 116 -9.19 -2.56 14.97
CA SER A 116 -8.59 -3.13 13.77
C SER A 116 -7.06 -3.25 13.85
N PHE A 117 -6.39 -2.28 14.48
CA PHE A 117 -4.94 -2.34 14.64
C PHE A 117 -4.48 -3.53 15.50
N ILE A 118 -5.29 -3.96 16.51
CA ILE A 118 -4.97 -5.14 17.34
C ILE A 118 -5.17 -6.41 16.53
N SER A 119 -6.31 -6.54 15.82
CA SER A 119 -6.59 -7.73 15.01
C SER A 119 -5.57 -7.91 13.87
N THR A 120 -5.18 -6.82 13.21
CA THR A 120 -4.20 -6.87 12.13
C THR A 120 -2.78 -7.11 12.64
N LEU A 121 -2.39 -6.55 13.79
CA LEU A 121 -1.12 -6.91 14.44
C LEU A 121 -1.04 -8.38 14.78
N ALA A 122 -2.12 -8.97 15.32
CA ALA A 122 -2.16 -10.39 15.64
C ALA A 122 -2.01 -11.25 14.39
N ILE A 123 -2.75 -10.96 13.31
CA ILE A 123 -2.61 -11.66 12.02
C ILE A 123 -1.21 -11.42 11.42
N GLY A 124 -0.67 -10.21 11.55
CA GLY A 124 0.72 -9.90 11.14
C GLY A 124 1.75 -10.78 11.88
N GLY A 125 1.55 -11.00 13.18
CA GLY A 125 2.38 -11.92 13.97
C GLY A 125 2.29 -13.37 13.47
N VAL A 126 1.06 -13.85 13.14
CA VAL A 126 0.85 -15.17 12.54
C VAL A 126 1.57 -15.27 11.20
N CYS A 127 1.41 -14.27 10.31
CA CYS A 127 2.10 -14.24 9.01
C CYS A 127 3.62 -14.27 9.16
N TYR A 128 4.16 -13.48 10.09
CA TYR A 128 5.58 -13.43 10.35
C TYR A 128 6.12 -14.79 10.83
N SER A 129 5.45 -15.40 11.82
CA SER A 129 5.85 -16.71 12.34
C SER A 129 5.74 -17.81 11.28
N LEU A 130 4.69 -17.79 10.45
CA LEU A 130 4.55 -18.72 9.32
C LEU A 130 5.67 -18.53 8.29
N ALA A 131 6.04 -17.26 7.99
CA ALA A 131 7.15 -16.97 7.09
C ALA A 131 8.47 -17.55 7.63
N GLN A 132 8.74 -17.37 8.92
CA GLN A 132 9.94 -17.92 9.57
C GLN A 132 9.94 -19.46 9.57
N TRP A 133 8.83 -20.07 9.91
CA TRP A 133 8.69 -21.52 9.93
C TRP A 133 8.88 -22.14 8.55
N LEU A 134 8.21 -21.62 7.54
CA LEU A 134 8.29 -22.11 6.16
C LEU A 134 9.67 -21.93 5.55
N SER A 135 10.37 -20.83 5.87
CA SER A 135 11.70 -20.52 5.32
C SER A 135 12.84 -21.13 6.14
N GLY A 136 12.57 -21.68 7.33
CA GLY A 136 13.61 -22.02 8.29
C GLY A 136 14.41 -20.79 8.74
N ASN A 137 13.76 -19.63 8.80
CA ASN A 137 14.33 -18.32 9.18
C ASN A 137 15.52 -17.87 8.31
N ARG A 138 15.50 -18.21 7.03
CA ARG A 138 16.54 -17.84 6.06
C ARG A 138 15.92 -17.33 4.75
N ALA A 139 16.76 -16.67 3.95
CA ALA A 139 16.36 -16.29 2.60
C ALA A 139 16.27 -17.54 1.71
N LEU A 140 15.25 -17.58 0.89
CA LEU A 140 14.99 -18.62 -0.10
C LEU A 140 15.21 -18.06 -1.50
N TYR A 141 15.86 -18.82 -2.36
CA TYR A 141 15.98 -18.47 -3.76
C TYR A 141 14.80 -19.06 -4.54
N MET A 142 14.26 -18.26 -5.43
CA MET A 142 13.24 -18.69 -6.38
C MET A 142 13.86 -19.49 -7.52
N ASN A 143 13.13 -20.46 -8.07
CA ASN A 143 13.57 -21.16 -9.28
C ASN A 143 13.67 -20.14 -10.44
N ALA A 144 14.91 -19.83 -10.87
CA ALA A 144 15.19 -18.77 -11.84
C ALA A 144 14.59 -19.08 -13.22
N GLU A 145 14.71 -20.33 -13.68
CA GLU A 145 14.18 -20.75 -14.99
C GLU A 145 12.66 -20.54 -15.06
N LYS A 146 11.92 -21.00 -14.05
CA LYS A 146 10.45 -20.81 -13.97
C LYS A 146 10.07 -19.35 -13.80
N ARG A 147 10.80 -18.59 -12.98
CA ARG A 147 10.57 -17.17 -12.81
C ARG A 147 10.73 -16.43 -14.14
N ASP A 148 11.82 -16.66 -14.86
CA ASP A 148 12.12 -15.96 -16.09
C ASP A 148 11.18 -16.38 -17.22
N ALA A 149 10.82 -17.66 -17.29
CA ALA A 149 9.82 -18.14 -18.27
C ALA A 149 8.43 -17.54 -18.06
N LEU A 150 8.00 -17.33 -16.80
CA LEU A 150 6.64 -16.87 -16.49
C LEU A 150 6.55 -15.36 -16.31
N PHE A 151 7.57 -14.73 -15.72
CA PHE A 151 7.55 -13.35 -15.29
C PHE A 151 8.71 -12.51 -15.83
N GLY A 152 9.59 -13.08 -16.66
CA GLY A 152 10.73 -12.36 -17.27
C GLY A 152 10.30 -11.12 -18.04
N TRP A 153 9.12 -11.17 -18.69
CA TRP A 153 8.53 -10.01 -19.35
C TRP A 153 8.32 -8.81 -18.41
N MET A 154 7.94 -9.06 -17.15
CA MET A 154 7.72 -8.02 -16.15
C MET A 154 9.04 -7.37 -15.70
N LEU A 155 10.14 -8.14 -15.71
CA LEU A 155 11.47 -7.69 -15.32
C LEU A 155 12.21 -6.98 -16.45
N SER A 156 11.73 -7.10 -17.68
CA SER A 156 12.27 -6.45 -18.88
C SER A 156 11.67 -5.05 -19.08
N SER A 157 12.11 -4.37 -20.12
CA SER A 157 11.61 -3.05 -20.51
C SER A 157 11.13 -3.08 -21.98
N SER A 158 10.06 -2.38 -22.26
CA SER A 158 9.57 -2.08 -23.61
C SER A 158 10.12 -0.72 -24.01
N GLY A 159 11.24 -0.71 -24.72
CA GLY A 159 12.02 0.50 -24.98
C GLY A 159 12.61 1.02 -23.65
N ILE A 160 12.28 2.26 -23.31
CA ILE A 160 12.75 2.90 -22.06
C ILE A 160 11.81 2.64 -20.86
N VAL A 161 10.62 2.05 -21.08
CA VAL A 161 9.58 1.87 -20.04
C VAL A 161 9.73 0.49 -19.40
N PRO A 162 10.02 0.39 -18.08
CA PRO A 162 10.01 -0.87 -17.35
C PRO A 162 8.62 -1.50 -17.37
N ASN A 163 8.52 -2.78 -17.79
CA ASN A 163 7.22 -3.44 -17.96
C ASN A 163 6.43 -3.61 -16.65
N ILE A 164 7.10 -3.57 -15.51
CA ILE A 164 6.45 -3.58 -14.21
C ILE A 164 5.48 -2.39 -14.01
N LEU A 165 5.69 -1.28 -14.71
CA LEU A 165 4.77 -0.13 -14.69
C LEU A 165 3.41 -0.48 -15.27
N PHE A 166 3.34 -1.38 -16.28
CA PHE A 166 2.07 -1.86 -16.80
C PHE A 166 1.30 -2.68 -15.77
N VAL A 167 2.03 -3.44 -14.92
CA VAL A 167 1.40 -4.16 -13.80
C VAL A 167 0.84 -3.17 -12.78
N GLY A 168 1.64 -2.16 -12.40
CA GLY A 168 1.18 -1.09 -11.51
C GLY A 168 -0.05 -0.35 -12.05
N ALA A 169 -0.03 0.01 -13.35
CA ALA A 169 -1.15 0.66 -14.03
C ALA A 169 -2.39 -0.23 -14.07
N PHE A 170 -2.25 -1.52 -14.38
CA PHE A 170 -3.36 -2.46 -14.37
C PHE A 170 -4.02 -2.54 -12.99
N VAL A 171 -3.23 -2.72 -11.92
CA VAL A 171 -3.75 -2.77 -10.54
C VAL A 171 -4.40 -1.45 -10.15
N PHE A 172 -3.82 -0.31 -10.55
CA PHE A 172 -4.42 1.02 -10.34
C PHE A 172 -5.81 1.12 -10.98
N PHE A 173 -5.95 0.74 -12.25
CA PHE A 173 -7.24 0.80 -12.93
C PHE A 173 -8.26 -0.15 -12.33
N VAL A 174 -7.86 -1.36 -11.92
CA VAL A 174 -8.75 -2.30 -11.21
C VAL A 174 -9.21 -1.69 -9.90
N ALA A 175 -8.29 -1.15 -9.08
CA ALA A 175 -8.62 -0.47 -7.83
C ALA A 175 -9.54 0.75 -8.06
N LEU A 176 -9.30 1.54 -9.10
CA LEU A 176 -10.11 2.69 -9.47
C LEU A 176 -11.53 2.28 -9.91
N ILE A 177 -11.67 1.18 -10.65
CA ILE A 177 -12.97 0.61 -11.02
C ILE A 177 -13.70 0.16 -9.75
N ILE A 178 -13.03 -0.57 -8.85
CA ILE A 178 -13.62 -0.99 -7.57
C ILE A 178 -14.13 0.22 -6.81
N GLU A 179 -13.30 1.27 -6.68
CA GLU A 179 -13.66 2.49 -5.95
C GLU A 179 -14.84 3.25 -6.59
N ARG A 180 -14.77 3.51 -7.91
CA ARG A 180 -15.67 4.47 -8.56
C ARG A 180 -16.90 3.85 -9.20
N ARG A 181 -16.80 2.61 -9.66
CA ARG A 181 -17.82 1.95 -10.47
C ARG A 181 -18.59 0.87 -9.74
N THR A 182 -18.07 0.33 -8.63
CA THR A 182 -18.76 -0.75 -7.90
C THR A 182 -19.62 -0.25 -6.74
N VAL A 183 -20.59 -1.09 -6.36
CA VAL A 183 -21.40 -0.87 -5.14
C VAL A 183 -20.50 -0.93 -3.88
N LEU A 184 -19.45 -1.75 -3.92
CA LEU A 184 -18.51 -1.89 -2.81
C LEU A 184 -17.79 -0.57 -2.53
N GLY A 185 -17.23 0.09 -3.55
CA GLY A 185 -16.53 1.37 -3.39
C GLY A 185 -17.42 2.45 -2.76
N ARG A 186 -18.70 2.54 -3.21
CA ARG A 186 -19.67 3.46 -2.61
C ARG A 186 -19.95 3.13 -1.13
N LYS A 187 -20.08 1.83 -0.80
CA LYS A 187 -20.31 1.39 0.58
C LYS A 187 -19.11 1.64 1.48
N LEU A 188 -17.89 1.44 1.00
CA LEU A 188 -16.65 1.72 1.74
C LEU A 188 -16.60 3.21 2.15
N LYS A 189 -16.83 4.12 1.20
CA LYS A 189 -16.86 5.57 1.48
C LYS A 189 -17.98 5.94 2.43
N ALA A 190 -19.17 5.38 2.26
CA ALA A 190 -20.32 5.66 3.12
C ALA A 190 -20.06 5.21 4.58
N VAL A 191 -19.49 4.01 4.77
CA VAL A 191 -19.13 3.50 6.11
C VAL A 191 -18.09 4.40 6.77
N GLY A 192 -17.07 4.81 6.02
CA GLY A 192 -16.01 5.68 6.57
C GLY A 192 -16.50 7.10 6.88
N ALA A 193 -17.43 7.62 6.08
CA ALA A 193 -17.97 8.98 6.29
C ALA A 193 -18.87 9.06 7.54
N ALA A 194 -19.73 8.05 7.75
CA ALA A 194 -20.65 8.02 8.89
C ALA A 194 -21.15 6.58 9.14
N GLU A 195 -20.44 5.82 9.94
CA GLU A 195 -20.76 4.41 10.23
C GLU A 195 -22.16 4.24 10.81
N LEU A 196 -22.54 5.06 11.78
CA LEU A 196 -23.87 4.99 12.40
C LEU A 196 -25.01 5.26 11.39
N ALA A 197 -24.82 6.23 10.48
CA ALA A 197 -25.80 6.50 9.44
C ALA A 197 -25.87 5.35 8.41
N ALA A 198 -24.73 4.72 8.10
CA ALA A 198 -24.71 3.54 7.23
C ALA A 198 -25.46 2.35 7.85
N VAL A 199 -25.33 2.12 9.17
CA VAL A 199 -26.12 1.11 9.90
C VAL A 199 -27.60 1.45 9.85
N ALA A 200 -27.97 2.71 10.15
CA ALA A 200 -29.36 3.16 10.15
C ALA A 200 -30.03 3.03 8.75
N SER A 201 -29.24 3.15 7.68
CA SER A 201 -29.72 2.91 6.30
C SER A 201 -29.86 1.42 5.92
N GLY A 202 -29.65 0.49 6.86
CA GLY A 202 -29.74 -0.96 6.64
C GLY A 202 -28.51 -1.58 5.98
N MET A 203 -27.40 -0.87 5.91
CA MET A 203 -26.16 -1.38 5.32
C MET A 203 -25.53 -2.44 6.25
N LYS A 204 -25.11 -3.58 5.68
CA LYS A 204 -24.39 -4.62 6.42
C LYS A 204 -22.92 -4.19 6.63
N VAL A 205 -22.69 -3.22 7.51
CA VAL A 205 -21.37 -2.59 7.76
C VAL A 205 -20.28 -3.62 8.05
N ALA A 206 -20.57 -4.65 8.88
CA ALA A 206 -19.61 -5.71 9.15
C ALA A 206 -19.07 -6.39 7.88
N ARG A 207 -19.95 -6.69 6.91
CA ARG A 207 -19.51 -7.28 5.62
C ARG A 207 -18.63 -6.32 4.81
N VAL A 208 -18.96 -5.04 4.83
CA VAL A 208 -18.15 -4.02 4.12
C VAL A 208 -16.76 -3.92 4.74
N LYS A 209 -16.65 -3.93 6.07
CA LYS A 209 -15.37 -3.92 6.77
C LYS A 209 -14.55 -5.18 6.47
N VAL A 210 -15.15 -6.38 6.52
CA VAL A 210 -14.46 -7.63 6.17
C VAL A 210 -13.92 -7.59 4.74
N LEU A 211 -14.70 -7.08 3.77
CA LEU A 211 -14.26 -6.96 2.38
C LEU A 211 -13.14 -5.92 2.22
N ALA A 212 -13.14 -4.84 2.99
CA ALA A 212 -12.06 -3.85 2.98
C ALA A 212 -10.72 -4.48 3.40
N PHE A 213 -10.71 -5.22 4.50
CA PHE A 213 -9.51 -5.94 4.96
C PHE A 213 -9.12 -7.09 4.03
N ALA A 214 -10.09 -7.78 3.42
CA ALA A 214 -9.81 -8.79 2.40
C ALA A 214 -9.10 -8.19 1.17
N LEU A 215 -9.54 -7.01 0.70
CA LEU A 215 -8.87 -6.28 -0.39
C LEU A 215 -7.47 -5.82 0.02
N SER A 216 -7.31 -5.31 1.25
CA SER A 216 -6.00 -4.94 1.78
C SER A 216 -5.04 -6.12 1.77
N GLY A 217 -5.46 -7.26 2.30
CA GLY A 217 -4.65 -8.48 2.33
C GLY A 217 -4.35 -9.04 0.94
N ALA A 218 -5.32 -9.01 0.01
CA ALA A 218 -5.11 -9.44 -1.37
C ALA A 218 -4.04 -8.61 -2.08
N LEU A 219 -4.07 -7.28 -1.92
CA LEU A 219 -3.11 -6.37 -2.54
C LEU A 219 -1.75 -6.42 -1.84
N ALA A 220 -1.70 -6.61 -0.52
CA ALA A 220 -0.45 -6.87 0.20
C ALA A 220 0.21 -8.18 -0.28
N ALA A 221 -0.59 -9.23 -0.52
CA ALA A 221 -0.11 -10.48 -1.09
C ALA A 221 0.41 -10.31 -2.52
N LEU A 222 -0.29 -9.58 -3.37
CA LEU A 222 0.18 -9.27 -4.73
C LEU A 222 1.50 -8.49 -4.69
N ALA A 223 1.64 -7.51 -3.80
CA ALA A 223 2.90 -6.81 -3.59
C ALA A 223 4.02 -7.79 -3.17
N GLY A 224 3.73 -8.74 -2.29
CA GLY A 224 4.67 -9.80 -1.87
C GLY A 224 5.14 -10.67 -3.05
N VAL A 225 4.23 -11.09 -3.93
CA VAL A 225 4.61 -11.85 -5.15
C VAL A 225 5.54 -11.02 -6.03
N ILE A 226 5.22 -9.74 -6.26
CA ILE A 226 6.04 -8.85 -7.10
C ILE A 226 7.42 -8.63 -6.46
N PHE A 227 7.50 -8.46 -5.13
CA PHE A 227 8.78 -8.40 -4.41
C PHE A 227 9.61 -9.65 -4.64
N SER A 228 9.02 -10.85 -4.50
CA SER A 228 9.75 -12.09 -4.67
C SER A 228 10.28 -12.28 -6.10
N ILE A 229 9.50 -11.88 -7.12
CA ILE A 229 9.91 -11.92 -8.53
C ILE A 229 11.07 -10.94 -8.77
N LYS A 230 10.96 -9.70 -8.31
CA LYS A 230 12.01 -8.67 -8.46
C LYS A 230 13.32 -9.07 -7.80
N LEU A 231 13.26 -9.63 -6.60
CA LEU A 231 14.44 -9.97 -5.79
C LEU A 231 14.90 -11.42 -5.98
N SER A 232 14.25 -12.17 -6.88
CA SER A 232 14.59 -13.56 -7.19
C SER A 232 14.52 -14.50 -5.99
N GLY A 233 13.69 -14.15 -5.00
CA GLY A 233 13.62 -14.93 -3.77
C GLY A 233 12.63 -14.38 -2.74
N GLY A 234 12.56 -15.05 -1.60
CA GLY A 234 11.70 -14.70 -0.48
C GLY A 234 12.42 -14.82 0.85
N ALA A 235 12.04 -13.95 1.78
CA ALA A 235 12.49 -14.03 3.17
C ALA A 235 11.47 -13.40 4.12
N PRO A 236 11.48 -13.78 5.41
CA PRO A 236 10.57 -13.20 6.41
C PRO A 236 10.71 -11.68 6.60
N SER A 237 11.70 -11.05 5.97
CA SER A 237 12.06 -9.63 6.19
C SER A 237 12.16 -8.79 4.91
N ILE A 238 11.87 -9.32 3.73
CA ILE A 238 12.02 -8.60 2.44
C ILE A 238 11.21 -7.30 2.40
N ALA A 239 9.98 -7.33 2.87
CA ALA A 239 9.12 -6.16 2.88
C ALA A 239 9.25 -5.33 4.17
N ASN A 240 10.24 -5.62 5.03
CA ASN A 240 10.46 -4.81 6.23
C ASN A 240 10.81 -3.38 5.83
N GLY A 241 10.14 -2.44 6.49
CA GLY A 241 10.31 -1.03 6.17
C GLY A 241 9.39 -0.49 5.06
N PHE A 242 8.47 -1.29 4.51
CA PHE A 242 7.50 -0.80 3.52
C PHE A 242 6.16 -0.39 4.12
N LEU A 243 5.79 -0.88 5.31
CA LEU A 243 4.50 -0.55 5.91
C LEU A 243 4.37 0.96 6.19
N LEU A 244 5.37 1.54 6.85
CA LEU A 244 5.34 2.95 7.21
C LEU A 244 5.31 3.87 5.96
N PRO A 245 6.18 3.69 4.95
CA PRO A 245 6.07 4.42 3.69
C PRO A 245 4.73 4.24 2.97
N ALA A 246 4.13 3.04 3.01
CA ALA A 246 2.83 2.79 2.39
C ALA A 246 1.69 3.54 3.11
N ILE A 247 1.69 3.57 4.45
CA ILE A 247 0.76 4.38 5.23
C ILE A 247 0.96 5.87 4.93
N VAL A 248 2.22 6.34 4.93
CA VAL A 248 2.54 7.73 4.57
C VAL A 248 2.02 8.08 3.18
N ALA A 249 2.18 7.20 2.19
CA ALA A 249 1.66 7.41 0.84
C ALA A 249 0.15 7.65 0.83
N VAL A 250 -0.61 6.86 1.59
CA VAL A 250 -2.08 7.02 1.69
C VAL A 250 -2.45 8.33 2.36
N LEU A 251 -1.79 8.69 3.47
CA LEU A 251 -2.11 9.88 4.27
C LEU A 251 -1.70 11.18 3.58
N VAL A 252 -0.46 11.24 3.10
CA VAL A 252 0.06 12.43 2.40
C VAL A 252 -0.65 12.62 1.06
N GLY A 253 -1.11 11.53 0.43
CA GLY A 253 -1.99 11.59 -0.72
C GLY A 253 -3.36 12.22 -0.42
N GLY A 254 -3.78 12.33 0.85
CA GLY A 254 -5.03 12.99 1.25
C GLY A 254 -6.15 12.02 1.62
N THR A 255 -5.83 10.80 2.01
CA THR A 255 -6.80 9.86 2.58
C THR A 255 -6.53 9.75 4.10
N PRO A 256 -7.27 10.50 4.96
CA PRO A 256 -7.03 10.54 6.40
C PRO A 256 -7.41 9.23 7.09
N LEU A 257 -6.80 8.95 8.26
CA LEU A 257 -7.08 7.75 9.07
C LEU A 257 -8.53 7.68 9.56
N THR A 258 -9.24 8.81 9.60
CA THR A 258 -10.67 8.83 9.95
C THR A 258 -11.56 8.19 8.89
N GLY A 259 -11.05 7.99 7.69
CA GLY A 259 -11.80 7.39 6.58
C GLY A 259 -12.79 8.33 5.88
N GLY A 260 -13.58 7.78 4.96
CA GLY A 260 -14.68 8.45 4.27
C GLY A 260 -14.30 9.35 3.11
N VAL A 261 -13.08 9.84 3.05
CA VAL A 261 -12.58 10.75 2.01
C VAL A 261 -11.25 10.27 1.43
N GLY A 262 -10.80 10.89 0.34
CA GLY A 262 -9.58 10.49 -0.37
C GLY A 262 -9.84 9.51 -1.50
N GLY A 263 -8.85 8.67 -1.86
CA GLY A 263 -9.04 7.70 -2.90
C GLY A 263 -7.81 7.08 -3.53
N VAL A 264 -8.08 6.20 -4.47
CA VAL A 264 -7.07 5.49 -5.27
C VAL A 264 -6.16 6.47 -6.01
N VAL A 265 -6.72 7.56 -6.57
CA VAL A 265 -5.93 8.62 -7.25
C VAL A 265 -5.05 9.36 -6.24
N ASN A 266 -5.59 9.65 -5.07
CA ASN A 266 -4.85 10.28 -3.98
C ASN A 266 -3.66 9.43 -3.55
N THR A 267 -3.85 8.12 -3.43
CA THR A 267 -2.79 7.18 -3.10
C THR A 267 -1.71 7.12 -4.18
N LEU A 268 -2.07 7.23 -5.46
CA LEU A 268 -1.09 7.32 -6.54
C LEU A 268 -0.17 8.55 -6.36
N VAL A 269 -0.76 9.72 -6.09
CA VAL A 269 0.00 10.96 -5.84
C VAL A 269 0.87 10.82 -4.58
N GLY A 270 0.31 10.30 -3.50
CA GLY A 270 1.06 10.07 -2.27
C GLY A 270 2.21 9.08 -2.45
N THR A 271 2.02 8.04 -3.27
CA THR A 271 3.11 7.11 -3.60
C THR A 271 4.20 7.79 -4.43
N ALA A 272 3.84 8.68 -5.35
CA ALA A 272 4.82 9.48 -6.09
C ALA A 272 5.62 10.39 -5.14
N ILE A 273 4.97 11.01 -4.15
CA ILE A 273 5.65 11.78 -3.10
C ILE A 273 6.66 10.90 -2.35
N VAL A 274 6.23 9.72 -1.91
CA VAL A 274 7.11 8.75 -1.22
C VAL A 274 8.27 8.30 -2.12
N ALA A 275 8.03 8.10 -3.42
CA ALA A 275 9.08 7.75 -4.38
C ALA A 275 10.16 8.85 -4.46
N VAL A 276 9.73 10.12 -4.57
CA VAL A 276 10.64 11.27 -4.61
C VAL A 276 11.42 11.37 -3.30
N ILE A 277 10.77 11.20 -2.14
CA ILE A 277 11.45 11.21 -0.83
C ILE A 277 12.50 10.10 -0.75
N ARG A 278 12.17 8.88 -1.20
CA ARG A 278 13.15 7.77 -1.21
C ARG A 278 14.34 8.04 -2.12
N ALA A 279 14.10 8.61 -3.30
CA ALA A 279 15.17 9.05 -4.19
C ALA A 279 16.06 10.09 -3.52
N SER A 280 15.45 11.10 -2.89
CA SER A 280 16.20 12.17 -2.18
C SER A 280 17.10 11.61 -1.08
N ILE A 281 16.61 10.64 -0.30
CA ILE A 281 17.38 9.99 0.77
C ILE A 281 18.62 9.28 0.19
N LEU A 282 18.48 8.63 -0.99
CA LEU A 282 19.59 7.97 -1.68
C LEU A 282 20.62 8.99 -2.20
N TYR A 283 20.17 10.09 -2.81
CA TYR A 283 21.06 11.14 -3.33
C TYR A 283 21.79 11.91 -2.22
N LEU A 284 21.17 12.03 -1.04
CA LEU A 284 21.79 12.65 0.14
C LEU A 284 22.69 11.69 0.92
N GLU A 285 22.94 10.48 0.40
CA GLU A 285 23.76 9.42 1.02
C GLU A 285 23.33 9.09 2.45
N VAL A 286 22.05 9.31 2.77
CA VAL A 286 21.50 8.96 4.08
C VAL A 286 21.44 7.44 4.22
N ALA A 287 22.08 6.91 5.26
CA ALA A 287 22.10 5.48 5.51
C ALA A 287 20.69 4.87 5.58
N ALA A 288 20.53 3.68 5.02
CA ALA A 288 19.24 2.98 4.97
C ALA A 288 18.55 2.85 6.34
N THR A 289 19.33 2.78 7.41
CA THR A 289 18.87 2.74 8.80
C THR A 289 18.10 4.00 9.22
N HIS A 290 18.39 5.16 8.64
CA HIS A 290 17.72 6.43 8.97
C HIS A 290 16.45 6.67 8.14
N GLN A 291 16.21 5.89 7.08
CA GLN A 291 15.02 6.07 6.23
C GLN A 291 13.72 5.91 7.02
N GLN A 292 13.66 4.93 7.93
CA GLN A 292 12.47 4.71 8.78
C GLN A 292 12.19 5.91 9.70
N MET A 293 13.24 6.56 10.20
CA MET A 293 13.10 7.76 11.02
C MET A 293 12.50 8.91 10.21
N VAL A 294 12.98 9.13 8.98
CA VAL A 294 12.42 10.15 8.08
C VAL A 294 10.94 9.90 7.81
N PHE A 295 10.56 8.66 7.46
CA PHE A 295 9.15 8.32 7.25
C PHE A 295 8.31 8.43 8.52
N GLY A 296 8.88 8.11 9.70
CA GLY A 296 8.22 8.30 10.99
C GLY A 296 7.88 9.77 11.26
N VAL A 297 8.83 10.67 11.03
CA VAL A 297 8.62 12.12 11.17
C VAL A 297 7.56 12.61 10.18
N ILE A 298 7.65 12.20 8.91
CA ILE A 298 6.67 12.58 7.88
C ILE A 298 5.27 12.09 8.26
N LEU A 299 5.15 10.87 8.79
CA LEU A 299 3.88 10.33 9.25
C LEU A 299 3.26 11.19 10.36
N ILE A 300 4.05 11.56 11.38
CA ILE A 300 3.58 12.40 12.48
C ILE A 300 3.10 13.75 11.94
N VAL A 301 3.90 14.38 11.08
CA VAL A 301 3.55 15.66 10.46
C VAL A 301 2.27 15.51 9.63
N ALA A 302 2.16 14.49 8.78
CA ALA A 302 0.97 14.24 7.98
C ALA A 302 -0.28 14.06 8.84
N ILE A 303 -0.19 13.29 9.94
CA ILE A 303 -1.31 13.09 10.87
C ILE A 303 -1.71 14.42 11.51
N VAL A 304 -0.76 15.21 12.00
CA VAL A 304 -1.04 16.51 12.64
C VAL A 304 -1.80 17.46 11.71
N PHE A 305 -1.47 17.46 10.42
CA PHE A 305 -2.10 18.35 9.44
C PHE A 305 -3.40 17.80 8.84
N THR A 306 -3.59 16.47 8.81
CA THR A 306 -4.78 15.84 8.22
C THR A 306 -5.92 15.62 9.21
N ILE A 307 -5.66 15.62 10.52
CA ILE A 307 -6.70 15.46 11.53
C ILE A 307 -7.50 16.76 11.67
N ASP A 308 -8.79 16.68 11.36
CA ASP A 308 -9.75 17.75 11.64
C ASP A 308 -10.06 17.77 13.14
N ARG A 309 -9.38 18.66 13.86
CA ARG A 309 -9.49 18.80 15.32
C ARG A 309 -10.88 19.24 15.78
N SER A 310 -11.69 19.84 14.91
CA SER A 310 -13.06 20.27 15.24
C SER A 310 -14.02 19.10 15.47
N LYS A 311 -13.66 17.92 14.94
CA LYS A 311 -14.44 16.67 15.09
C LYS A 311 -13.96 15.76 16.21
N LEU A 312 -12.85 16.11 16.86
CA LEU A 312 -12.40 15.39 18.04
C LEU A 312 -13.23 15.84 19.25
N THR A 313 -14.28 15.12 19.55
CA THR A 313 -14.92 15.22 20.87
C THR A 313 -13.88 14.69 21.86
N ILE A 314 -13.31 15.61 22.67
CA ILE A 314 -12.46 15.22 23.78
C ILE A 314 -13.36 14.46 24.76
N VAL A 315 -13.33 13.15 24.69
CA VAL A 315 -13.84 12.31 25.78
C VAL A 315 -12.86 12.54 26.94
N LYS A 316 -13.30 13.40 27.88
CA LYS A 316 -12.63 13.57 29.17
C LYS A 316 -12.77 12.30 29.99
#